data_2ea754a41884608e8049ac475e06c16e
#
_entry.id   2ea754a41884608e8049ac475e06c16e
#
_cell.length_a   1.000
_cell.length_b   1.000
_cell.length_c   1.000
_cell.angle_alpha   90.00
_cell.angle_beta   90.00
_cell.angle_gamma   90.00
#
_symmetry.space_group_name_H-M   'P 1'
#
loop_
_entity.id
_entity.type
_entity.pdbx_description
1 polymer ?
#
loop_
_entity_poly.entity_id
_entity_poly.type
_entity_poly.pdbx_seq_one_letter_code
_entity_poly.pdbx_strand_id
1 'polypeptide(L)'
;DLHRRRHSFPTRRSSDLGVVLQCNNFEIVDLGVMVSCETILKTAREVGADIIGLSGLITPSLDEMVHVAKEMERQGFKLPLLIGGATTSKAHTAVKIEQNYSEPVVYVSNASRAVGVAQSLLNPELKPAFVARIDKEYEIARDQHARKQPRSKPVSLAHARANRHQLDWVGYEPPKPRELGVQTFEDVPVSVLRPYIDWTPFFLSWELAGKYPRILEDEIIGEEATKLFADANAMLDQLEQDKSVRCAGIIGLFPANGVGDSIEVYSDESRTEVIKVLHHLRQQSEKQGFPNYCLADYVAPKESGKPDWIGAFAVTGGIGEEAIAQAYKADHDDYNAILIQAVCDRLAEAFAEYLHEQVRKVHWGYAPDEALSNEELIRENYQGIRPAPGYPACPEHTEKGSIWELLGVEQAIGMKLTESYAMWPGAAVSGWYFSHPESKYFAVAQIQPDQVEDYAQRKGMTLVEAERWLGPNLN
;
A
#
# COMPACT_ATOMS: atom_id res chain seq x y z
N ASP A 1 44.67 3.71 3.32
CA ASP A 1 43.79 3.08 4.32
C ASP A 1 42.46 3.84 4.37
N LEU A 2 41.54 3.45 3.50
CA LEU A 2 40.19 3.97 3.52
C LEU A 2 39.43 3.21 4.63
N HIS A 3 39.08 3.93 5.69
CA HIS A 3 38.26 3.38 6.76
C HIS A 3 36.97 2.74 6.21
N ARG A 4 36.77 1.44 6.47
CA ARG A 4 35.53 0.73 6.22
C ARG A 4 34.41 1.42 7.01
N ARG A 5 33.41 1.92 6.29
CA ARG A 5 32.25 2.62 6.86
C ARG A 5 31.07 1.66 6.91
N ARG A 6 30.34 1.60 8.03
CA ARG A 6 29.26 0.64 8.32
C ARG A 6 27.90 1.32 8.37
N HIS A 7 26.88 0.76 7.71
CA HIS A 7 25.52 1.33 7.61
C HIS A 7 24.44 0.28 7.88
N SER A 8 23.26 0.69 8.41
CA SER A 8 22.15 -0.24 8.67
C SER A 8 20.83 0.25 8.07
N PHE A 9 20.11 -0.63 7.35
CA PHE A 9 18.85 -0.33 6.67
C PHE A 9 17.79 -1.43 6.85
N PRO A 10 16.52 -1.12 7.15
CA PRO A 10 15.42 -2.09 7.07
C PRO A 10 14.43 -1.79 5.94
N THR A 11 14.12 -2.71 5.05
CA THR A 11 12.93 -3.04 4.24
C THR A 11 13.20 -3.46 2.79
N ARG A 12 12.21 -4.05 2.07
CA ARG A 12 12.33 -4.64 0.73
C ARG A 12 12.86 -3.70 -0.39
N ARG A 13 12.60 -2.40 -0.32
CA ARG A 13 13.28 -1.38 -1.17
C ARG A 13 14.64 -0.97 -0.65
N SER A 14 15.01 -1.40 0.56
CA SER A 14 16.35 -1.21 1.08
C SER A 14 17.40 -2.08 0.39
N SER A 15 17.01 -3.21 -0.23
CA SER A 15 17.95 -4.02 -1.00
C SER A 15 18.53 -3.24 -2.17
N ASP A 16 17.71 -2.51 -2.94
CA ASP A 16 18.16 -1.71 -4.07
C ASP A 16 19.06 -0.57 -3.60
N LEU A 17 18.66 0.09 -2.52
CA LEU A 17 19.44 1.14 -1.88
C LEU A 17 20.74 0.57 -1.28
N GLY A 18 20.66 -0.60 -0.63
CA GLY A 18 21.80 -1.32 -0.07
C GLY A 18 22.81 -1.70 -1.16
N VAL A 19 22.36 -2.28 -2.26
CA VAL A 19 23.20 -2.66 -3.41
C VAL A 19 23.90 -1.43 -4.00
N VAL A 20 23.17 -0.36 -4.30
CA VAL A 20 23.76 0.87 -4.85
C VAL A 20 24.80 1.47 -3.92
N LEU A 21 24.58 1.45 -2.61
CA LEU A 21 25.57 1.90 -1.62
C LEU A 21 26.77 0.94 -1.54
N GLN A 22 26.57 -0.39 -1.58
CA GLN A 22 27.65 -1.38 -1.59
C GLN A 22 28.54 -1.22 -2.82
N CYS A 23 27.97 -1.03 -4.00
CA CYS A 23 28.73 -0.74 -5.23
C CYS A 23 29.58 0.54 -5.12
N ASN A 24 29.26 1.43 -4.18
CA ASN A 24 29.97 2.67 -3.93
C ASN A 24 30.85 2.62 -2.64
N ASN A 25 31.31 1.42 -2.27
CA ASN A 25 32.21 1.16 -1.14
C ASN A 25 31.65 1.48 0.26
N PHE A 26 30.33 1.36 0.44
CA PHE A 26 29.73 1.37 1.76
C PHE A 26 29.54 -0.06 2.27
N GLU A 27 29.84 -0.32 3.52
CA GLU A 27 29.48 -1.57 4.18
C GLU A 27 28.04 -1.45 4.71
N ILE A 28 27.16 -2.35 4.27
CA ILE A 28 25.73 -2.33 4.62
C ILE A 28 25.42 -3.45 5.59
N VAL A 29 24.72 -3.12 6.67
CA VAL A 29 24.10 -4.09 7.57
C VAL A 29 22.59 -4.00 7.35
N ASP A 30 22.05 -4.91 6.54
CA ASP A 30 20.61 -5.00 6.29
C ASP A 30 19.96 -5.81 7.42
N LEU A 31 19.05 -5.16 8.15
CA LEU A 31 18.31 -5.78 9.25
C LEU A 31 17.00 -6.45 8.77
N GLY A 32 16.68 -6.34 7.48
CA GLY A 32 15.43 -6.85 6.93
C GLY A 32 14.25 -5.91 7.17
N VAL A 33 13.05 -6.49 7.16
CA VAL A 33 11.78 -5.76 7.25
C VAL A 33 11.19 -5.81 8.66
N MET A 34 10.43 -4.78 9.04
CA MET A 34 9.68 -4.71 10.29
C MET A 34 10.52 -4.86 11.56
N VAL A 35 11.70 -4.29 11.53
CA VAL A 35 12.63 -4.34 12.65
C VAL A 35 12.25 -3.30 13.70
N SER A 36 12.20 -3.70 14.97
CA SER A 36 11.88 -2.79 16.06
C SER A 36 12.93 -1.68 16.22
N CYS A 37 12.49 -0.51 16.69
CA CYS A 37 13.37 0.63 17.02
C CYS A 37 14.54 0.20 17.93
N GLU A 38 14.25 -0.63 18.95
CA GLU A 38 15.27 -1.13 19.88
C GLU A 38 16.35 -1.93 19.14
N THR A 39 15.95 -2.85 18.25
CA THR A 39 16.90 -3.65 17.45
C THR A 39 17.73 -2.77 16.53
N ILE A 40 17.13 -1.80 15.85
CA ILE A 40 17.84 -0.85 14.97
C ILE A 40 18.92 -0.11 15.74
N LEU A 41 18.57 0.51 16.86
CA LEU A 41 19.48 1.33 17.65
C LEU A 41 20.56 0.52 18.35
N LYS A 42 20.22 -0.69 18.82
CA LYS A 42 21.18 -1.63 19.39
C LYS A 42 22.20 -2.06 18.36
N THR A 43 21.75 -2.53 17.20
CA THR A 43 22.68 -2.95 16.12
C THR A 43 23.55 -1.81 15.63
N ALA A 44 22.99 -0.61 15.47
CA ALA A 44 23.78 0.56 15.06
C ALA A 44 24.96 0.85 16.01
N ARG A 45 24.77 0.64 17.32
CA ARG A 45 25.86 0.76 18.32
C ARG A 45 26.86 -0.39 18.24
N GLU A 46 26.36 -1.63 18.12
CA GLU A 46 27.20 -2.84 18.09
C GLU A 46 28.14 -2.84 16.88
N VAL A 47 27.66 -2.41 15.72
CA VAL A 47 28.45 -2.37 14.49
C VAL A 47 29.23 -1.06 14.33
N GLY A 48 28.98 -0.05 15.16
CA GLY A 48 29.60 1.27 15.04
C GLY A 48 29.18 1.98 13.75
N ALA A 49 27.87 1.99 13.47
CA ALA A 49 27.33 2.60 12.25
C ALA A 49 27.66 4.11 12.17
N ASP A 50 27.90 4.60 10.96
CA ASP A 50 28.10 6.03 10.67
C ASP A 50 26.79 6.73 10.24
N ILE A 51 25.83 5.97 9.74
CA ILE A 51 24.50 6.45 9.29
C ILE A 51 23.46 5.39 9.64
N ILE A 52 22.24 5.83 9.98
CA ILE A 52 21.06 4.97 10.04
C ILE A 52 20.13 5.34 8.89
N GLY A 53 19.59 4.34 8.19
CA GLY A 53 18.59 4.52 7.13
C GLY A 53 17.30 3.80 7.42
N LEU A 54 16.19 4.48 7.20
CA LEU A 54 14.83 3.93 7.34
C LEU A 54 14.10 4.04 6.02
N SER A 55 13.41 2.97 5.63
CA SER A 55 12.58 2.95 4.41
C SER A 55 11.15 2.54 4.75
N GLY A 56 10.16 3.36 4.37
CA GLY A 56 8.74 3.14 4.62
C GLY A 56 8.02 2.61 3.39
N LEU A 57 7.40 1.44 3.51
CA LEU A 57 6.58 0.85 2.45
C LEU A 57 5.08 1.11 2.66
N ILE A 58 4.62 1.14 3.89
CA ILE A 58 3.23 1.33 4.28
C ILE A 58 3.09 2.52 5.23
N THR A 59 1.91 3.09 5.29
CA THR A 59 1.63 4.30 6.08
C THR A 59 2.03 4.21 7.56
N PRO A 60 1.81 3.10 8.30
CA PRO A 60 2.26 2.97 9.68
C PRO A 60 3.78 3.12 9.88
N SER A 61 4.58 2.88 8.84
CA SER A 61 6.03 3.11 8.91
C SER A 61 6.39 4.58 9.17
N LEU A 62 5.52 5.51 8.82
CA LEU A 62 5.77 6.95 9.01
C LEU A 62 5.86 7.32 10.49
N ASP A 63 4.98 6.77 11.33
CA ASP A 63 4.97 7.03 12.78
C ASP A 63 6.14 6.31 13.47
N GLU A 64 6.50 5.10 13.01
CA GLU A 64 7.68 4.39 13.50
C GLU A 64 8.97 5.17 13.19
N MET A 65 9.07 5.84 12.03
CA MET A 65 10.22 6.71 11.72
C MET A 65 10.32 7.91 12.66
N VAL A 66 9.18 8.51 13.03
CA VAL A 66 9.13 9.57 14.03
C VAL A 66 9.56 9.03 15.41
N HIS A 67 9.11 7.83 15.77
CA HIS A 67 9.51 7.17 17.02
C HIS A 67 11.01 6.89 17.06
N VAL A 68 11.58 6.36 15.98
CA VAL A 68 13.04 6.13 15.90
C VAL A 68 13.81 7.43 16.05
N ALA A 69 13.40 8.52 15.39
CA ALA A 69 14.05 9.82 15.52
C ALA A 69 14.04 10.33 16.98
N LYS A 70 12.90 10.25 17.67
CA LYS A 70 12.76 10.59 19.09
C LYS A 70 13.66 9.75 20.00
N GLU A 71 13.72 8.43 19.73
CA GLU A 71 14.56 7.52 20.51
C GLU A 71 16.06 7.76 20.25
N MET A 72 16.46 8.09 19.02
CA MET A 72 17.83 8.51 18.71
C MET A 72 18.20 9.76 19.50
N GLU A 73 17.32 10.77 19.56
CA GLU A 73 17.56 11.98 20.36
C GLU A 73 17.65 11.64 21.85
N ARG A 74 16.66 10.90 22.38
CA ARG A 74 16.64 10.51 23.81
C ARG A 74 17.87 9.73 24.22
N GLN A 75 18.39 8.87 23.34
CA GLN A 75 19.56 8.03 23.60
C GLN A 75 20.89 8.70 23.24
N GLY A 76 20.89 9.96 22.79
CA GLY A 76 22.06 10.76 22.50
C GLY A 76 22.89 10.29 21.30
N PHE A 77 22.25 9.70 20.29
CA PHE A 77 22.90 9.38 19.03
C PHE A 77 23.42 10.64 18.33
N LYS A 78 24.51 10.49 17.60
CA LYS A 78 25.14 11.57 16.81
C LYS A 78 25.32 11.18 15.33
N LEU A 79 24.45 10.28 14.87
CA LEU A 79 24.48 9.74 13.53
C LEU A 79 23.43 10.44 12.64
N PRO A 80 23.73 10.73 11.38
CA PRO A 80 22.71 11.13 10.42
C PRO A 80 21.65 10.05 10.23
N LEU A 81 20.41 10.49 10.00
CA LEU A 81 19.26 9.62 9.70
C LEU A 81 18.79 9.84 8.27
N LEU A 82 18.78 8.80 7.45
CA LEU A 82 18.24 8.82 6.10
C LEU A 82 16.80 8.29 6.11
N ILE A 83 15.90 9.00 5.43
CA ILE A 83 14.48 8.63 5.30
C ILE A 83 14.15 8.41 3.84
N GLY A 84 13.66 7.22 3.52
CA GLY A 84 13.28 6.84 2.15
C GLY A 84 12.06 5.93 2.13
N GLY A 85 11.70 5.47 0.94
CA GLY A 85 10.59 4.53 0.71
C GLY A 85 9.33 5.17 0.09
N ALA A 86 8.44 4.32 -0.40
CA ALA A 86 7.31 4.72 -1.24
C ALA A 86 6.29 5.63 -0.54
N THR A 87 6.14 5.50 0.77
CA THR A 87 5.16 6.27 1.55
C THR A 87 5.74 7.57 2.11
N THR A 88 7.05 7.76 2.02
CA THR A 88 7.72 8.94 2.56
C THR A 88 7.73 10.11 1.58
N SER A 89 7.87 11.31 2.10
CA SER A 89 8.02 12.52 1.29
C SER A 89 8.90 13.54 2.01
N LYS A 90 9.48 14.46 1.22
CA LYS A 90 10.26 15.59 1.77
C LYS A 90 9.43 16.39 2.79
N ALA A 91 8.15 16.64 2.49
CA ALA A 91 7.26 17.39 3.37
C ALA A 91 7.03 16.66 4.70
N HIS A 92 6.76 15.35 4.67
CA HIS A 92 6.59 14.56 5.88
C HIS A 92 7.88 14.52 6.70
N THR A 93 9.01 14.28 6.06
CA THR A 93 10.33 14.28 6.75
C THR A 93 10.59 15.61 7.43
N ALA A 94 10.39 16.74 6.73
CA ALA A 94 10.62 18.09 7.26
C ALA A 94 9.66 18.48 8.39
N VAL A 95 8.38 18.04 8.33
CA VAL A 95 7.33 18.47 9.27
C VAL A 95 7.23 17.54 10.49
N LYS A 96 7.43 16.22 10.31
CA LYS A 96 7.14 15.23 11.35
C LYS A 96 8.38 14.54 11.92
N ILE A 97 9.44 14.33 11.13
CA ILE A 97 10.59 13.51 11.57
C ILE A 97 11.74 14.41 12.04
N GLU A 98 12.21 15.31 11.20
CA GLU A 98 13.40 16.12 11.44
C GLU A 98 13.30 16.94 12.72
N GLN A 99 12.13 17.46 13.05
CA GLN A 99 11.92 18.24 14.27
C GLN A 99 12.10 17.44 15.58
N ASN A 100 12.19 16.12 15.50
CA ASN A 100 12.36 15.25 16.66
C ASN A 100 13.79 14.73 16.86
N TYR A 101 14.75 15.19 16.04
CA TYR A 101 16.15 14.78 16.14
C TYR A 101 17.10 15.93 15.79
N SER A 102 18.08 16.17 16.64
CA SER A 102 19.00 17.32 16.51
C SER A 102 20.12 17.13 15.49
N GLU A 103 20.39 15.88 15.07
CA GLU A 103 21.37 15.59 14.03
C GLU A 103 20.70 15.55 12.64
N PRO A 104 21.45 15.59 11.53
CA PRO A 104 20.87 15.66 10.19
C PRO A 104 19.90 14.51 9.87
N VAL A 105 18.67 14.85 9.49
CA VAL A 105 17.67 13.93 8.95
C VAL A 105 17.47 14.27 7.48
N VAL A 106 17.73 13.35 6.56
CA VAL A 106 17.73 13.64 5.14
C VAL A 106 16.77 12.72 4.39
N TYR A 107 15.82 13.33 3.69
CA TYR A 107 14.94 12.61 2.76
C TYR A 107 15.68 12.21 1.48
N VAL A 108 15.63 10.93 1.16
CA VAL A 108 16.24 10.34 -0.03
C VAL A 108 15.11 9.83 -0.95
N SER A 109 14.93 10.49 -2.08
CA SER A 109 13.82 10.21 -2.99
C SER A 109 13.98 8.89 -3.77
N ASN A 110 15.22 8.47 -4.01
CA ASN A 110 15.56 7.23 -4.73
C ASN A 110 16.96 6.73 -4.37
N ALA A 111 17.26 5.50 -4.75
CA ALA A 111 18.51 4.82 -4.43
C ALA A 111 19.75 5.52 -5.02
N SER A 112 19.66 6.04 -6.25
CA SER A 112 20.79 6.70 -6.91
C SER A 112 21.25 7.99 -6.19
N ARG A 113 20.33 8.69 -5.53
CA ARG A 113 20.66 9.87 -4.73
C ARG A 113 21.29 9.55 -3.37
N ALA A 114 21.07 8.34 -2.85
CA ALA A 114 21.56 7.96 -1.53
C ALA A 114 23.09 8.01 -1.42
N VAL A 115 23.79 7.62 -2.47
CA VAL A 115 25.26 7.66 -2.52
C VAL A 115 25.79 9.07 -2.32
N GLY A 116 25.29 10.03 -3.10
CA GLY A 116 25.71 11.43 -2.97
C GLY A 116 25.34 12.07 -1.63
N VAL A 117 24.19 11.69 -1.07
CA VAL A 117 23.75 12.11 0.28
C VAL A 117 24.65 11.52 1.34
N ALA A 118 24.91 10.21 1.33
CA ALA A 118 25.79 9.55 2.30
C ALA A 118 27.22 10.09 2.23
N GLN A 119 27.78 10.26 1.03
CA GLN A 119 29.09 10.86 0.83
C GLN A 119 29.16 12.28 1.41
N SER A 120 28.14 13.11 1.17
CA SER A 120 28.09 14.49 1.68
C SER A 120 28.01 14.53 3.20
N LEU A 121 27.24 13.62 3.82
CA LEU A 121 27.07 13.56 5.27
C LEU A 121 28.30 13.01 6.01
N LEU A 122 29.07 12.13 5.37
CA LEU A 122 30.26 11.50 5.95
C LEU A 122 31.56 12.28 5.67
N ASN A 123 31.53 13.22 4.74
CA ASN A 123 32.69 14.06 4.45
C ASN A 123 32.65 15.32 5.34
N PRO A 124 33.65 15.52 6.26
CA PRO A 124 33.64 16.65 7.16
C PRO A 124 33.66 18.03 6.46
N GLU A 125 34.24 18.12 5.26
CA GLU A 125 34.30 19.36 4.48
C GLU A 125 32.99 19.69 3.79
N LEU A 126 32.27 18.67 3.33
CA LEU A 126 31.00 18.83 2.59
C LEU A 126 29.77 18.92 3.52
N LYS A 127 29.82 18.24 4.67
CA LYS A 127 28.69 18.12 5.60
C LYS A 127 28.06 19.46 5.98
N PRO A 128 28.82 20.50 6.40
CA PRO A 128 28.19 21.74 6.87
C PRO A 128 27.38 22.46 5.79
N ALA A 129 27.94 22.57 4.58
CA ALA A 129 27.24 23.21 3.46
C ALA A 129 26.04 22.39 2.97
N PHE A 130 26.16 21.05 2.99
CA PHE A 130 25.09 20.14 2.63
C PHE A 130 23.92 20.24 3.61
N VAL A 131 24.19 20.18 4.93
CA VAL A 131 23.16 20.26 5.97
C VAL A 131 22.46 21.62 5.91
N ALA A 132 23.19 22.73 5.83
CA ALA A 132 22.59 24.06 5.71
C ALA A 132 21.66 24.20 4.50
N ARG A 133 21.95 23.51 3.39
CA ARG A 133 21.06 23.46 2.22
C ARG A 133 19.77 22.67 2.52
N ILE A 134 19.89 21.51 3.17
CA ILE A 134 18.74 20.67 3.53
C ILE A 134 17.83 21.41 4.52
N ASP A 135 18.39 22.06 5.53
CA ASP A 135 17.66 22.84 6.52
C ASP A 135 16.81 23.93 5.84
N LYS A 136 17.42 24.65 4.89
CA LYS A 136 16.70 25.67 4.11
C LYS A 136 15.61 25.08 3.23
N GLU A 137 15.85 23.93 2.61
CA GLU A 137 14.82 23.22 1.84
C GLU A 137 13.67 22.76 2.74
N TYR A 138 13.96 22.34 3.97
CA TYR A 138 12.93 21.93 4.94
C TYR A 138 12.18 23.11 5.52
N GLU A 139 12.82 24.24 5.76
CA GLU A 139 12.15 25.48 6.14
C GLU A 139 11.11 25.88 5.09
N ILE A 140 11.50 25.87 3.81
CA ILE A 140 10.57 26.13 2.69
C ILE A 140 9.44 25.10 2.65
N ALA A 141 9.75 23.82 2.86
CA ALA A 141 8.74 22.76 2.86
C ALA A 141 7.73 22.90 4.03
N ARG A 142 8.21 23.27 5.22
CA ARG A 142 7.36 23.59 6.39
C ARG A 142 6.49 24.82 6.13
N ASP A 143 7.05 25.88 5.58
CA ASP A 143 6.31 27.10 5.21
C ASP A 143 5.21 26.82 4.17
N GLN A 144 5.53 26.02 3.15
CA GLN A 144 4.56 25.61 2.14
C GLN A 144 3.47 24.73 2.74
N HIS A 145 3.83 23.85 3.68
CA HIS A 145 2.87 22.99 4.38
C HIS A 145 1.95 23.83 5.29
N ALA A 146 2.49 24.77 6.04
CA ALA A 146 1.75 25.69 6.91
C ALA A 146 0.80 26.63 6.10
N ARG A 147 1.20 27.03 4.89
CA ARG A 147 0.39 27.84 3.97
C ARG A 147 -0.66 27.04 3.20
N LYS A 148 -0.55 25.71 3.16
CA LYS A 148 -1.61 24.84 2.63
C LYS A 148 -2.77 24.90 3.63
N GLN A 149 -3.65 25.91 3.50
CA GLN A 149 -4.96 25.84 4.16
C GLN A 149 -5.62 24.52 3.76
N PRO A 150 -6.32 23.84 4.69
CA PRO A 150 -7.10 22.67 4.32
C PRO A 150 -8.01 23.08 3.16
N ARG A 151 -7.96 22.35 2.06
CA ARG A 151 -8.73 22.63 0.82
C ARG A 151 -10.24 22.68 1.04
N SER A 152 -10.69 22.28 2.23
CA SER A 152 -12.08 22.31 2.69
C SER A 152 -12.10 22.42 4.21
N LYS A 153 -13.08 23.14 4.76
CA LYS A 153 -13.29 23.23 6.21
C LYS A 153 -13.70 21.87 6.77
N PRO A 154 -13.17 21.46 7.94
CA PRO A 154 -13.63 20.26 8.61
C PRO A 154 -15.10 20.45 9.08
N VAL A 155 -15.84 19.35 9.10
CA VAL A 155 -17.21 19.30 9.62
C VAL A 155 -17.31 18.20 10.68
N SER A 156 -18.28 18.30 11.59
CA SER A 156 -18.54 17.23 12.57
C SER A 156 -19.03 15.96 11.88
N LEU A 157 -18.83 14.81 12.52
CA LEU A 157 -19.31 13.52 12.01
C LEU A 157 -20.85 13.53 11.83
N ALA A 158 -21.58 14.16 12.74
CA ALA A 158 -23.02 14.32 12.63
C ALA A 158 -23.43 15.11 11.37
N HIS A 159 -22.71 16.18 11.05
CA HIS A 159 -22.92 16.94 9.82
C HIS A 159 -22.59 16.11 8.58
N ALA A 160 -21.45 15.42 8.59
CA ALA A 160 -21.04 14.56 7.49
C ALA A 160 -22.04 13.42 7.23
N ARG A 161 -22.59 12.80 8.27
CA ARG A 161 -23.65 11.79 8.18
C ARG A 161 -24.98 12.36 7.64
N ALA A 162 -25.33 13.59 8.03
CA ALA A 162 -26.51 14.27 7.48
C ALA A 162 -26.36 14.60 5.99
N ASN A 163 -25.12 14.82 5.52
CA ASN A 163 -24.78 15.04 4.11
C ASN A 163 -24.23 13.77 3.42
N ARG A 164 -24.64 12.57 3.87
CA ARG A 164 -24.21 11.29 3.28
C ARG A 164 -24.66 11.17 1.83
N HIS A 165 -23.98 10.33 1.07
CA HIS A 165 -24.42 9.97 -0.28
C HIS A 165 -25.72 9.17 -0.20
N GLN A 166 -26.77 9.69 -0.84
CA GLN A 166 -28.07 9.05 -0.89
C GLN A 166 -28.26 8.39 -2.24
N LEU A 167 -28.34 7.08 -2.24
CA LEU A 167 -28.61 6.24 -3.41
C LEU A 167 -30.10 5.90 -3.47
N ASP A 168 -30.61 5.69 -4.67
CA ASP A 168 -32.00 5.30 -4.89
C ASP A 168 -32.23 3.82 -4.62
N TRP A 169 -32.34 3.47 -3.35
CA TRP A 169 -32.64 2.09 -2.94
C TRP A 169 -34.10 1.70 -3.19
N VAL A 170 -34.99 2.60 -3.61
CA VAL A 170 -36.37 2.25 -3.99
C VAL A 170 -36.41 1.71 -5.41
N GLY A 171 -35.76 2.39 -6.35
CA GLY A 171 -35.73 2.02 -7.76
C GLY A 171 -34.65 1.01 -8.13
N TYR A 172 -33.64 0.80 -7.27
CA TYR A 172 -32.55 -0.12 -7.53
C TYR A 172 -32.72 -1.44 -6.78
N GLU A 173 -32.53 -2.53 -7.50
CA GLU A 173 -32.48 -3.90 -6.94
C GLU A 173 -31.02 -4.39 -7.03
N PRO A 174 -30.34 -4.58 -5.87
CA PRO A 174 -28.98 -5.12 -5.87
C PRO A 174 -28.91 -6.48 -6.53
N PRO A 175 -27.97 -6.72 -7.44
CA PRO A 175 -27.81 -8.00 -8.11
C PRO A 175 -27.32 -9.07 -7.13
N LYS A 176 -28.06 -10.16 -7.00
CA LYS A 176 -27.67 -11.30 -6.19
C LYS A 176 -26.49 -12.03 -6.83
N PRO A 177 -25.40 -12.32 -6.09
CA PRO A 177 -24.33 -13.16 -6.59
C PRO A 177 -24.84 -14.55 -7.01
N ARG A 178 -24.28 -15.08 -8.10
CA ARG A 178 -24.61 -16.43 -8.56
C ARG A 178 -24.07 -17.50 -7.62
N GLU A 179 -22.94 -17.22 -6.98
CA GLU A 179 -22.25 -18.13 -6.07
C GLU A 179 -21.94 -17.39 -4.78
N LEU A 180 -22.54 -17.82 -3.67
CA LEU A 180 -22.27 -17.28 -2.34
C LEU A 180 -21.21 -18.11 -1.62
N GLY A 181 -20.54 -17.49 -0.66
CA GLY A 181 -19.50 -18.11 0.14
C GLY A 181 -18.11 -17.95 -0.43
N VAL A 182 -17.17 -18.74 0.06
CA VAL A 182 -15.75 -18.65 -0.24
C VAL A 182 -15.34 -19.57 -1.36
N GLN A 183 -14.51 -19.07 -2.29
CA GLN A 183 -13.94 -19.83 -3.41
C GLN A 183 -12.43 -19.58 -3.48
N THR A 184 -11.64 -20.63 -3.69
CA THR A 184 -10.19 -20.60 -3.72
C THR A 184 -9.67 -20.90 -5.12
N PHE A 185 -8.63 -20.18 -5.54
CA PHE A 185 -7.90 -20.32 -6.80
C PHE A 185 -6.45 -20.64 -6.42
N GLU A 186 -6.09 -21.91 -6.38
CA GLU A 186 -4.82 -22.35 -5.77
C GLU A 186 -3.59 -22.09 -6.63
N ASP A 187 -3.73 -22.20 -7.95
CA ASP A 187 -2.60 -22.06 -8.89
C ASP A 187 -3.12 -21.54 -10.24
N VAL A 188 -3.25 -20.23 -10.38
CA VAL A 188 -3.66 -19.61 -11.64
C VAL A 188 -2.44 -19.45 -12.54
N PRO A 189 -2.45 -20.00 -13.78
CA PRO A 189 -1.31 -19.92 -14.69
C PRO A 189 -0.92 -18.48 -15.00
N VAL A 190 0.41 -18.23 -15.12
CA VAL A 190 0.94 -16.91 -15.50
C VAL A 190 0.38 -16.46 -16.85
N SER A 191 0.22 -17.40 -17.80
CA SER A 191 -0.38 -17.14 -19.11
C SER A 191 -1.81 -16.57 -19.06
N VAL A 192 -2.59 -16.90 -18.03
CA VAL A 192 -3.93 -16.34 -17.79
C VAL A 192 -3.85 -14.90 -17.29
N LEU A 193 -2.86 -14.59 -16.44
CA LEU A 193 -2.70 -13.29 -15.81
C LEU A 193 -1.96 -12.27 -16.68
N ARG A 194 -1.03 -12.74 -17.51
CA ARG A 194 -0.18 -11.91 -18.37
C ARG A 194 -0.93 -10.87 -19.22
N PRO A 195 -2.11 -11.16 -19.82
CA PRO A 195 -2.88 -10.17 -20.57
C PRO A 195 -3.40 -8.98 -19.73
N TYR A 196 -3.48 -9.15 -18.41
CA TYR A 196 -3.99 -8.13 -17.46
C TYR A 196 -2.88 -7.25 -16.87
N ILE A 197 -1.61 -7.47 -17.24
CA ILE A 197 -0.50 -6.69 -16.70
C ILE A 197 -0.58 -5.24 -17.18
N ASP A 198 -0.62 -4.30 -16.23
CA ASP A 198 -0.26 -2.90 -16.48
C ASP A 198 1.26 -2.74 -16.39
N TRP A 199 1.88 -2.50 -17.55
CA TRP A 199 3.33 -2.33 -17.64
C TRP A 199 3.83 -0.94 -17.25
N THR A 200 2.97 0.06 -17.20
CA THR A 200 3.38 1.43 -16.86
C THR A 200 4.00 1.52 -15.46
N PRO A 201 3.40 0.96 -14.39
CA PRO A 201 4.02 0.94 -13.06
C PRO A 201 5.32 0.11 -13.00
N PHE A 202 5.45 -0.92 -13.84
CA PHE A 202 6.69 -1.70 -13.96
C PHE A 202 7.85 -0.80 -14.39
N PHE A 203 7.71 -0.04 -15.47
CA PHE A 203 8.75 0.88 -15.93
C PHE A 203 9.05 1.98 -14.90
N LEU A 204 8.02 2.50 -14.24
CA LEU A 204 8.20 3.50 -13.20
C LEU A 204 9.01 2.99 -12.00
N SER A 205 8.88 1.69 -11.64
CA SER A 205 9.68 1.08 -10.57
C SER A 205 11.17 0.99 -10.92
N TRP A 206 11.51 1.00 -12.22
CA TRP A 206 12.87 1.06 -12.76
C TRP A 206 13.32 2.48 -13.14
N GLU A 207 12.62 3.51 -12.64
CA GLU A 207 12.91 4.94 -12.90
C GLU A 207 12.78 5.36 -14.38
N LEU A 208 12.16 4.53 -15.21
CA LEU A 208 11.88 4.86 -16.60
C LEU A 208 10.52 5.58 -16.70
N ALA A 209 10.55 6.89 -16.90
CA ALA A 209 9.37 7.74 -16.93
C ALA A 209 8.70 7.73 -18.30
N GLY A 210 7.63 6.96 -18.44
CA GLY A 210 6.84 6.90 -19.67
C GLY A 210 5.63 5.99 -19.52
N LYS A 211 4.70 6.05 -20.47
CA LYS A 211 3.53 5.18 -20.50
C LYS A 211 3.72 4.07 -21.53
N TYR A 212 3.46 2.82 -21.09
CA TYR A 212 3.41 1.69 -22.02
C TYR A 212 2.18 1.82 -22.96
N PRO A 213 2.27 1.48 -24.26
CA PRO A 213 3.48 0.96 -24.95
C PRO A 213 4.43 2.05 -25.50
N ARG A 214 4.05 3.34 -25.47
CA ARG A 214 4.81 4.45 -26.07
C ARG A 214 6.24 4.60 -25.55
N ILE A 215 6.49 4.19 -24.30
CA ILE A 215 7.82 4.22 -23.70
C ILE A 215 8.85 3.42 -24.48
N LEU A 216 8.44 2.36 -25.20
CA LEU A 216 9.32 1.52 -26.01
C LEU A 216 9.84 2.24 -27.27
N GLU A 217 9.14 3.31 -27.69
CA GLU A 217 9.48 4.12 -28.88
C GLU A 217 10.12 5.48 -28.49
N ASP A 218 10.42 5.68 -27.19
CA ASP A 218 11.01 6.92 -26.71
C ASP A 218 12.45 7.08 -27.24
N GLU A 219 12.80 8.27 -27.72
CA GLU A 219 14.09 8.55 -28.35
C GLU A 219 15.30 8.44 -27.38
N ILE A 220 15.06 8.57 -26.07
CA ILE A 220 16.13 8.60 -25.05
C ILE A 220 16.19 7.28 -24.30
N ILE A 221 15.04 6.78 -23.82
CA ILE A 221 14.95 5.62 -22.92
C ILE A 221 14.34 4.38 -23.57
N GLY A 222 13.89 4.48 -24.84
CA GLY A 222 13.16 3.40 -25.51
C GLY A 222 13.99 2.11 -25.69
N GLU A 223 15.29 2.22 -25.96
CA GLU A 223 16.17 1.05 -26.08
C GLU A 223 16.28 0.32 -24.73
N GLU A 224 16.49 1.03 -23.62
CA GLU A 224 16.56 0.46 -22.29
C GLU A 224 15.22 -0.11 -21.84
N ALA A 225 14.12 0.59 -22.08
CA ALA A 225 12.77 0.13 -21.82
C ALA A 225 12.44 -1.15 -22.59
N THR A 226 12.83 -1.23 -23.88
CA THR A 226 12.62 -2.42 -24.72
C THR A 226 13.39 -3.61 -24.19
N LYS A 227 14.66 -3.42 -23.80
CA LYS A 227 15.46 -4.47 -23.20
C LYS A 227 14.85 -4.97 -21.89
N LEU A 228 14.52 -4.07 -20.98
CA LEU A 228 13.90 -4.40 -19.70
C LEU A 228 12.56 -5.14 -19.88
N PHE A 229 11.77 -4.72 -20.86
CA PHE A 229 10.51 -5.38 -21.21
C PHE A 229 10.74 -6.80 -21.74
N ALA A 230 11.77 -7.01 -22.56
CA ALA A 230 12.14 -8.33 -23.05
C ALA A 230 12.60 -9.25 -21.91
N ASP A 231 13.44 -8.74 -21.00
CA ASP A 231 13.92 -9.48 -19.83
C ASP A 231 12.76 -9.89 -18.91
N ALA A 232 11.82 -8.97 -18.64
CA ALA A 232 10.62 -9.26 -17.86
C ALA A 232 9.72 -10.32 -18.50
N ASN A 233 9.55 -10.26 -19.83
CA ASN A 233 8.78 -11.28 -20.56
C ASN A 233 9.47 -12.63 -20.57
N ALA A 234 10.81 -12.69 -20.70
CA ALA A 234 11.58 -13.93 -20.58
C ALA A 234 11.45 -14.55 -19.19
N MET A 235 11.44 -13.71 -18.13
CA MET A 235 11.20 -14.17 -16.77
C MET A 235 9.77 -14.72 -16.61
N LEU A 236 8.75 -14.07 -17.15
CA LEU A 236 7.38 -14.60 -17.15
C LEU A 236 7.29 -15.95 -17.87
N ASP A 237 7.99 -16.12 -19.01
CA ASP A 237 8.05 -17.38 -19.74
C ASP A 237 8.72 -18.48 -18.90
N GLN A 238 9.78 -18.15 -18.18
CA GLN A 238 10.45 -19.07 -17.26
C GLN A 238 9.51 -19.48 -16.11
N LEU A 239 8.84 -18.52 -15.45
CA LEU A 239 7.90 -18.80 -14.36
C LEU A 239 6.71 -19.67 -14.80
N GLU A 240 6.20 -19.47 -16.02
CA GLU A 240 5.15 -20.32 -16.59
C GLU A 240 5.66 -21.74 -16.83
N GLN A 241 6.91 -21.91 -17.26
CA GLN A 241 7.49 -23.19 -17.60
C GLN A 241 7.89 -24.01 -16.37
N ASP A 242 8.57 -23.39 -15.40
CA ASP A 242 9.14 -24.09 -14.24
C ASP A 242 8.20 -24.11 -13.03
N LYS A 243 7.15 -23.28 -13.04
CA LYS A 243 6.16 -23.15 -11.97
C LYS A 243 6.78 -22.87 -10.59
N SER A 244 7.89 -22.17 -10.60
CA SER A 244 8.66 -21.86 -9.39
C SER A 244 7.98 -20.80 -8.52
N VAL A 245 7.05 -20.02 -9.10
CA VAL A 245 6.16 -19.09 -8.39
C VAL A 245 4.72 -19.54 -8.57
N ARG A 246 3.98 -19.58 -7.48
CA ARG A 246 2.55 -19.91 -7.48
C ARG A 246 1.70 -18.63 -7.31
N CYS A 247 0.75 -18.43 -8.23
CA CYS A 247 -0.25 -17.37 -8.14
C CYS A 247 -1.52 -17.95 -7.51
N ALA A 248 -1.84 -17.52 -6.30
CA ALA A 248 -2.99 -18.01 -5.55
C ALA A 248 -3.94 -16.88 -5.14
N GLY A 249 -5.23 -17.16 -5.14
CA GLY A 249 -6.27 -16.20 -4.80
C GLY A 249 -7.46 -16.82 -4.09
N ILE A 250 -8.21 -15.98 -3.41
CA ILE A 250 -9.43 -16.36 -2.71
C ILE A 250 -10.43 -15.22 -2.79
N ILE A 251 -11.69 -15.53 -3.03
CA ILE A 251 -12.81 -14.59 -2.96
C ILE A 251 -13.87 -15.11 -2.00
N GLY A 252 -14.68 -14.20 -1.49
CA GLY A 252 -15.92 -14.55 -0.79
C GLY A 252 -17.01 -13.54 -1.13
N LEU A 253 -18.21 -14.03 -1.41
CA LEU A 253 -19.39 -13.22 -1.67
C LEU A 253 -20.44 -13.52 -0.61
N PHE A 254 -20.85 -12.50 0.12
CA PHE A 254 -21.67 -12.66 1.33
C PHE A 254 -22.89 -11.74 1.31
N PRO A 255 -24.03 -12.19 1.88
CA PRO A 255 -25.13 -11.30 2.17
C PRO A 255 -24.66 -10.18 3.14
N ALA A 256 -25.03 -8.93 2.84
CA ALA A 256 -24.63 -7.79 3.64
C ALA A 256 -25.66 -6.67 3.61
N ASN A 257 -25.66 -5.81 4.64
CA ASN A 257 -26.40 -4.56 4.66
C ASN A 257 -25.61 -3.46 5.34
N GLY A 258 -25.80 -2.22 4.89
CA GLY A 258 -25.23 -1.04 5.51
C GLY A 258 -25.93 -0.69 6.83
N VAL A 259 -25.13 -0.38 7.87
CA VAL A 259 -25.61 0.10 9.18
C VAL A 259 -24.78 1.31 9.58
N GLY A 260 -25.30 2.50 9.34
CA GLY A 260 -24.55 3.75 9.53
C GLY A 260 -23.31 3.81 8.62
N ASP A 261 -22.12 3.94 9.22
CA ASP A 261 -20.83 3.93 8.52
C ASP A 261 -20.14 2.54 8.55
N SER A 262 -20.92 1.49 8.87
CA SER A 262 -20.45 0.09 8.90
C SER A 262 -21.31 -0.79 8.00
N ILE A 263 -20.80 -1.99 7.70
CA ILE A 263 -21.51 -3.00 6.91
C ILE A 263 -21.57 -4.28 7.75
N GLU A 264 -22.79 -4.77 8.01
CA GLU A 264 -23.01 -6.11 8.58
C GLU A 264 -22.92 -7.16 7.50
N VAL A 265 -22.11 -8.18 7.72
CA VAL A 265 -21.95 -9.35 6.87
C VAL A 265 -22.62 -10.53 7.57
N TYR A 266 -23.46 -11.28 6.85
CA TYR A 266 -24.26 -12.36 7.40
C TYR A 266 -23.77 -13.73 6.97
N SER A 267 -24.03 -14.74 7.80
CA SER A 267 -23.70 -16.15 7.51
C SER A 267 -24.44 -16.69 6.28
N ASP A 268 -25.68 -16.26 6.08
CA ASP A 268 -26.54 -16.69 4.99
C ASP A 268 -27.61 -15.64 4.62
N GLU A 269 -28.46 -15.96 3.66
CA GLU A 269 -29.49 -15.08 3.14
C GLU A 269 -30.66 -14.84 4.11
N SER A 270 -30.76 -15.58 5.22
CA SER A 270 -31.75 -15.29 6.27
C SER A 270 -31.44 -13.98 7.02
N ARG A 271 -30.16 -13.52 6.95
CA ARG A 271 -29.66 -12.28 7.58
C ARG A 271 -29.94 -12.21 9.09
N THR A 272 -29.99 -13.38 9.73
CA THR A 272 -30.24 -13.48 11.18
C THR A 272 -28.98 -13.50 12.01
N GLU A 273 -27.88 -14.00 11.45
CA GLU A 273 -26.60 -14.12 12.13
C GLU A 273 -25.54 -13.22 11.45
N VAL A 274 -25.03 -12.24 12.19
CA VAL A 274 -23.93 -11.38 11.77
C VAL A 274 -22.62 -12.10 12.07
N ILE A 275 -21.85 -12.44 11.05
CA ILE A 275 -20.54 -13.10 11.18
C ILE A 275 -19.39 -12.10 11.24
N LYS A 276 -19.58 -10.89 10.69
CA LYS A 276 -18.59 -9.82 10.72
C LYS A 276 -19.25 -8.45 10.55
N VAL A 277 -18.65 -7.44 11.16
CA VAL A 277 -18.97 -6.04 10.90
C VAL A 277 -17.74 -5.35 10.33
N LEU A 278 -17.89 -4.74 9.17
CA LEU A 278 -16.83 -3.99 8.49
C LEU A 278 -16.99 -2.52 8.82
N HIS A 279 -15.94 -1.89 9.32
CA HIS A 279 -15.99 -0.51 9.77
C HIS A 279 -15.34 0.43 8.76
N HIS A 280 -16.11 1.40 8.31
CA HIS A 280 -15.64 2.39 7.35
C HIS A 280 -15.61 3.79 7.95
N LEU A 281 -14.88 4.66 7.26
CA LEU A 281 -14.75 6.08 7.61
C LEU A 281 -15.49 6.93 6.59
N ARG A 282 -16.05 8.03 7.08
CA ARG A 282 -16.76 9.03 6.26
C ARG A 282 -15.88 10.25 6.04
N GLN A 283 -15.95 10.85 4.86
CA GLN A 283 -15.32 12.14 4.60
C GLN A 283 -15.88 13.20 5.56
N GLN A 284 -15.00 13.98 6.20
CA GLN A 284 -15.38 15.04 7.15
C GLN A 284 -14.93 16.42 6.68
N SER A 285 -15.17 16.74 5.44
CA SER A 285 -14.87 18.05 4.87
C SER A 285 -16.13 18.70 4.31
N GLU A 286 -16.25 20.03 4.47
CA GLU A 286 -17.34 20.80 3.87
C GLU A 286 -17.35 20.59 2.35
N LYS A 287 -18.49 20.21 1.80
CA LYS A 287 -18.70 19.93 0.38
C LYS A 287 -19.81 20.81 -0.17
N GLN A 288 -19.48 21.72 -1.08
CA GLN A 288 -20.50 22.52 -1.76
C GLN A 288 -21.11 21.70 -2.91
N GLY A 289 -22.35 21.23 -2.71
CA GLY A 289 -23.08 20.46 -3.74
C GLY A 289 -22.65 18.99 -3.92
N PHE A 290 -21.80 18.47 -3.03
CA PHE A 290 -21.35 17.08 -3.05
C PHE A 290 -21.57 16.41 -1.69
N PRO A 291 -21.86 15.10 -1.65
CA PRO A 291 -22.00 14.38 -0.39
C PRO A 291 -20.64 14.06 0.27
N ASN A 292 -20.71 13.75 1.56
CA ASN A 292 -19.61 13.19 2.33
C ASN A 292 -19.67 11.66 2.21
N TYR A 293 -18.83 11.08 1.32
CA TYR A 293 -18.85 9.66 0.99
C TYR A 293 -18.31 8.79 2.13
N CYS A 294 -18.93 7.60 2.26
CA CYS A 294 -18.44 6.47 3.02
C CYS A 294 -18.67 5.20 2.19
N LEU A 295 -17.79 4.21 2.26
CA LEU A 295 -17.97 2.95 1.49
C LEU A 295 -19.26 2.23 1.87
N ALA A 296 -19.71 2.34 3.13
CA ALA A 296 -20.97 1.76 3.59
C ALA A 296 -22.22 2.33 2.86
N ASP A 297 -22.12 3.50 2.23
CA ASP A 297 -23.20 4.07 1.45
C ASP A 297 -23.54 3.26 0.20
N TYR A 298 -22.60 2.42 -0.28
CA TYR A 298 -22.74 1.61 -1.50
C TYR A 298 -23.36 0.22 -1.27
N VAL A 299 -23.77 -0.08 -0.05
CA VAL A 299 -24.49 -1.30 0.31
C VAL A 299 -25.87 -0.90 0.85
N ALA A 300 -26.93 -1.59 0.42
CA ALA A 300 -28.30 -1.25 0.81
C ALA A 300 -28.46 -1.15 2.33
N PRO A 301 -28.99 -0.03 2.83
CA PRO A 301 -29.21 0.15 4.26
C PRO A 301 -30.13 -0.95 4.82
N LYS A 302 -29.81 -1.47 6.01
CA LYS A 302 -30.59 -2.49 6.68
C LYS A 302 -32.07 -2.08 6.88
N GLU A 303 -32.27 -0.80 7.20
CA GLU A 303 -33.60 -0.21 7.36
C GLU A 303 -34.42 -0.12 6.07
N SER A 304 -33.79 -0.24 4.90
CA SER A 304 -34.51 -0.30 3.62
C SER A 304 -35.26 -1.60 3.42
N GLY A 305 -34.90 -2.64 4.17
CA GLY A 305 -35.43 -4.00 4.00
C GLY A 305 -34.98 -4.70 2.70
N LYS A 306 -34.11 -4.07 1.90
CA LYS A 306 -33.60 -4.67 0.66
C LYS A 306 -32.41 -5.58 0.95
N PRO A 307 -32.36 -6.76 0.35
CA PRO A 307 -31.19 -7.61 0.39
C PRO A 307 -30.07 -7.01 -0.48
N ASP A 308 -28.84 -7.06 0.02
CA ASP A 308 -27.66 -6.70 -0.74
C ASP A 308 -26.49 -7.61 -0.36
N TRP A 309 -25.36 -7.47 -1.04
CA TRP A 309 -24.19 -8.34 -0.88
C TRP A 309 -22.91 -7.54 -0.95
N ILE A 310 -21.86 -8.09 -0.37
CA ILE A 310 -20.50 -7.58 -0.45
C ILE A 310 -19.53 -8.70 -0.82
N GLY A 311 -18.48 -8.38 -1.55
CA GLY A 311 -17.39 -9.29 -1.80
C GLY A 311 -16.13 -8.92 -1.03
N ALA A 312 -15.28 -9.92 -0.81
CA ALA A 312 -13.93 -9.77 -0.29
C ALA A 312 -12.98 -10.61 -1.14
N PHE A 313 -11.70 -10.20 -1.22
CA PHE A 313 -10.67 -10.96 -1.93
C PHE A 313 -9.29 -10.78 -1.32
N ALA A 314 -8.45 -11.78 -1.56
CA ALA A 314 -7.00 -11.70 -1.37
C ALA A 314 -6.32 -12.52 -2.48
N VAL A 315 -5.29 -11.95 -3.11
CA VAL A 315 -4.53 -12.58 -4.19
C VAL A 315 -3.04 -12.35 -3.99
N THR A 316 -2.24 -13.28 -4.47
CA THR A 316 -0.78 -13.12 -4.54
C THR A 316 -0.23 -13.71 -5.84
N GLY A 317 0.76 -13.03 -6.39
CA GLY A 317 1.59 -13.51 -7.51
C GLY A 317 3.00 -13.87 -7.08
N GLY A 318 3.26 -14.08 -5.78
CA GLY A 318 4.61 -14.14 -5.25
C GLY A 318 4.91 -15.33 -4.31
N ILE A 319 4.11 -16.39 -4.28
CA ILE A 319 4.46 -17.56 -3.44
C ILE A 319 5.64 -18.32 -4.08
N GLY A 320 6.80 -18.29 -3.41
CA GLY A 320 8.06 -18.84 -3.91
C GLY A 320 9.06 -17.77 -4.38
N GLU A 321 8.63 -16.55 -4.67
CA GLU A 321 9.47 -15.44 -5.17
C GLU A 321 10.69 -15.16 -4.28
N GLU A 322 10.51 -15.15 -2.96
CA GLU A 322 11.58 -14.82 -2.01
C GLU A 322 12.77 -15.80 -2.11
N ALA A 323 12.50 -17.09 -2.27
CA ALA A 323 13.54 -18.11 -2.42
C ALA A 323 14.33 -17.92 -3.73
N ILE A 324 13.65 -17.55 -4.81
CA ILE A 324 14.26 -17.27 -6.12
C ILE A 324 15.13 -16.01 -6.04
N ALA A 325 14.58 -14.93 -5.46
CA ALA A 325 15.32 -13.70 -5.28
C ALA A 325 16.57 -13.89 -4.41
N GLN A 326 16.49 -14.71 -3.37
CA GLN A 326 17.66 -15.06 -2.53
C GLN A 326 18.69 -15.89 -3.30
N ALA A 327 18.26 -16.83 -4.16
CA ALA A 327 19.18 -17.59 -5.00
C ALA A 327 19.95 -16.68 -5.96
N TYR A 328 19.28 -15.77 -6.65
CA TYR A 328 19.94 -14.76 -7.48
C TYR A 328 20.95 -13.90 -6.69
N LYS A 329 20.58 -13.46 -5.49
CA LYS A 329 21.50 -12.69 -4.62
C LYS A 329 22.72 -13.50 -4.19
N ALA A 330 22.56 -14.80 -3.91
CA ALA A 330 23.68 -15.68 -3.57
C ALA A 330 24.67 -15.85 -4.74
N ASP A 331 24.17 -15.79 -5.98
CA ASP A 331 24.97 -15.80 -7.21
C ASP A 331 25.46 -14.40 -7.64
N HIS A 332 25.26 -13.37 -6.79
CA HIS A 332 25.60 -11.96 -7.07
C HIS A 332 24.86 -11.37 -8.29
N ASP A 333 23.67 -11.89 -8.59
CA ASP A 333 22.77 -11.41 -9.65
C ASP A 333 21.64 -10.55 -9.05
N ASP A 334 22.00 -9.36 -8.63
CA ASP A 334 21.05 -8.42 -8.04
C ASP A 334 20.00 -7.93 -9.06
N TYR A 335 20.36 -7.89 -10.35
CA TYR A 335 19.43 -7.49 -11.41
C TYR A 335 18.22 -8.44 -11.48
N ASN A 336 18.47 -9.75 -11.61
CA ASN A 336 17.39 -10.74 -11.67
C ASN A 336 16.66 -10.88 -10.32
N ALA A 337 17.35 -10.65 -9.20
CA ALA A 337 16.69 -10.59 -7.88
C ALA A 337 15.68 -9.47 -7.76
N ILE A 338 15.94 -8.29 -8.34
CA ILE A 338 15.00 -7.17 -8.40
C ILE A 338 13.92 -7.42 -9.45
N LEU A 339 14.30 -7.95 -10.60
CA LEU A 339 13.39 -8.22 -11.71
C LEU A 339 12.29 -9.20 -11.32
N ILE A 340 12.62 -10.31 -10.64
CA ILE A 340 11.62 -11.29 -10.19
C ILE A 340 10.59 -10.65 -9.23
N GLN A 341 11.04 -9.78 -8.32
CA GLN A 341 10.15 -9.08 -7.39
C GLN A 341 9.20 -8.13 -8.13
N ALA A 342 9.76 -7.33 -9.06
CA ALA A 342 8.96 -6.41 -9.85
C ALA A 342 7.94 -7.14 -10.75
N VAL A 343 8.31 -8.29 -11.32
CA VAL A 343 7.41 -9.14 -12.12
C VAL A 343 6.31 -9.75 -11.25
N CYS A 344 6.64 -10.28 -10.07
CA CYS A 344 5.64 -10.84 -9.15
C CYS A 344 4.66 -9.77 -8.64
N ASP A 345 5.11 -8.55 -8.39
CA ASP A 345 4.22 -7.43 -8.04
C ASP A 345 3.22 -7.15 -9.17
N ARG A 346 3.67 -7.21 -10.45
CA ARG A 346 2.75 -7.04 -11.59
C ARG A 346 1.80 -8.21 -11.75
N LEU A 347 2.22 -9.44 -11.46
CA LEU A 347 1.34 -10.61 -11.46
C LEU A 347 0.26 -10.52 -10.39
N ALA A 348 0.58 -10.03 -9.19
CA ALA A 348 -0.42 -9.83 -8.13
C ALA A 348 -1.49 -8.80 -8.53
N GLU A 349 -1.08 -7.67 -9.12
CA GLU A 349 -2.01 -6.65 -9.61
C GLU A 349 -2.84 -7.15 -10.80
N ALA A 350 -2.21 -7.85 -11.74
CA ALA A 350 -2.90 -8.50 -12.86
C ALA A 350 -3.92 -9.54 -12.37
N PHE A 351 -3.59 -10.27 -11.32
CA PHE A 351 -4.50 -11.23 -10.72
C PHE A 351 -5.71 -10.56 -10.06
N ALA A 352 -5.48 -9.44 -9.34
CA ALA A 352 -6.58 -8.66 -8.79
C ALA A 352 -7.53 -8.13 -9.88
N GLU A 353 -6.99 -7.72 -11.04
CA GLU A 353 -7.78 -7.26 -12.18
C GLU A 353 -8.57 -8.42 -12.82
N TYR A 354 -7.87 -9.51 -13.17
CA TYR A 354 -8.49 -10.72 -13.70
C TYR A 354 -9.61 -11.23 -12.80
N LEU A 355 -9.34 -11.35 -11.50
CA LEU A 355 -10.32 -11.88 -10.56
C LEU A 355 -11.53 -10.95 -10.38
N HIS A 356 -11.32 -9.63 -10.42
CA HIS A 356 -12.43 -8.68 -10.41
C HIS A 356 -13.30 -8.80 -11.67
N GLU A 357 -12.70 -9.00 -12.85
CA GLU A 357 -13.47 -9.30 -14.07
C GLU A 357 -14.28 -10.60 -13.92
N GLN A 358 -13.66 -11.67 -13.40
CA GLN A 358 -14.37 -12.93 -13.14
C GLN A 358 -15.54 -12.76 -12.16
N VAL A 359 -15.35 -11.94 -11.13
CA VAL A 359 -16.43 -11.60 -10.19
C VAL A 359 -17.56 -10.88 -10.91
N ARG A 360 -17.28 -9.86 -11.71
CA ARG A 360 -18.30 -9.10 -12.44
C ARG A 360 -19.08 -9.95 -13.45
N LYS A 361 -18.37 -10.83 -14.15
CA LYS A 361 -18.96 -11.61 -15.27
C LYS A 361 -19.54 -12.95 -14.83
N VAL A 362 -18.89 -13.64 -13.89
CA VAL A 362 -19.15 -15.05 -13.57
C VAL A 362 -19.69 -15.23 -12.16
N HIS A 363 -18.89 -14.95 -11.13
CA HIS A 363 -19.20 -15.32 -9.74
C HIS A 363 -20.34 -14.48 -9.14
N TRP A 364 -20.25 -13.17 -9.26
CA TRP A 364 -21.36 -12.28 -8.95
C TRP A 364 -22.31 -12.17 -10.15
N GLY A 365 -21.77 -11.92 -11.32
CA GLY A 365 -22.48 -11.95 -12.59
C GLY A 365 -23.37 -10.75 -12.86
N TYR A 366 -23.03 -9.57 -12.31
CA TYR A 366 -23.79 -8.34 -12.56
C TYR A 366 -23.43 -7.64 -13.89
N ALA A 367 -22.34 -8.03 -14.52
CA ALA A 367 -21.92 -7.53 -15.84
C ALA A 367 -21.50 -8.70 -16.77
N PRO A 368 -22.40 -9.66 -17.07
CA PRO A 368 -22.02 -10.89 -17.80
C PRO A 368 -21.57 -10.64 -19.24
N ASP A 369 -22.05 -9.56 -19.85
CA ASP A 369 -21.76 -9.21 -21.24
C ASP A 369 -20.60 -8.21 -21.36
N GLU A 370 -19.87 -7.92 -20.25
CA GLU A 370 -18.72 -7.00 -20.26
C GLU A 370 -17.64 -7.53 -21.21
N ALA A 371 -17.17 -6.65 -22.11
CA ALA A 371 -16.13 -6.94 -23.08
C ALA A 371 -15.16 -5.76 -23.16
N LEU A 372 -14.36 -5.54 -22.10
CA LEU A 372 -13.41 -4.47 -21.97
C LEU A 372 -12.01 -4.93 -22.40
N SER A 373 -11.30 -4.07 -23.11
CA SER A 373 -9.87 -4.23 -23.37
C SER A 373 -9.05 -3.99 -22.10
N ASN A 374 -7.80 -4.46 -22.07
CA ASN A 374 -6.92 -4.20 -20.93
C ASN A 374 -6.74 -2.70 -20.64
N GLU A 375 -6.69 -1.86 -21.69
CA GLU A 375 -6.60 -0.41 -21.51
C GLU A 375 -7.86 0.17 -20.83
N GLU A 376 -9.04 -0.37 -21.13
CA GLU A 376 -10.30 0.04 -20.51
C GLU A 376 -10.41 -0.48 -19.07
N LEU A 377 -9.88 -1.68 -18.78
CA LEU A 377 -9.76 -2.21 -17.41
C LEU A 377 -8.83 -1.34 -16.56
N ILE A 378 -7.67 -0.97 -17.08
CA ILE A 378 -6.72 -0.05 -16.41
C ILE A 378 -7.34 1.33 -16.14
N ARG A 379 -8.26 1.78 -17.01
CA ARG A 379 -9.03 3.03 -16.82
C ARG A 379 -10.23 2.88 -15.90
N GLU A 380 -10.47 1.69 -15.36
CA GLU A 380 -11.61 1.38 -14.50
C GLU A 380 -12.98 1.67 -15.14
N ASN A 381 -13.11 1.40 -16.46
CA ASN A 381 -14.34 1.61 -17.20
C ASN A 381 -15.40 0.51 -16.99
N TYR A 382 -15.39 -0.12 -15.84
CA TYR A 382 -16.31 -1.16 -15.41
C TYR A 382 -17.26 -0.67 -14.31
N GLN A 383 -18.36 -1.39 -14.10
CA GLN A 383 -19.25 -1.18 -12.97
C GLN A 383 -18.66 -1.76 -11.69
N GLY A 384 -18.87 -1.07 -10.57
CA GLY A 384 -18.39 -1.52 -9.27
C GLY A 384 -16.97 -1.01 -8.96
N ILE A 385 -16.50 -1.28 -7.76
CA ILE A 385 -15.15 -0.92 -7.29
C ILE A 385 -14.57 -2.02 -6.42
N ARG A 386 -13.22 -2.04 -6.30
CA ARG A 386 -12.47 -2.95 -5.40
C ARG A 386 -11.55 -2.20 -4.42
N PRO A 387 -12.10 -1.38 -3.50
CA PRO A 387 -11.28 -0.63 -2.55
C PRO A 387 -10.54 -1.56 -1.59
N ALA A 388 -9.31 -1.16 -1.23
CA ALA A 388 -8.44 -1.93 -0.37
C ALA A 388 -8.16 -1.21 0.96
N PRO A 389 -8.10 -1.93 2.11
CA PRO A 389 -7.65 -1.36 3.37
C PRO A 389 -6.20 -0.86 3.29
N GLY A 390 -5.96 0.37 3.78
CA GLY A 390 -4.70 1.10 3.66
C GLY A 390 -4.65 2.07 2.48
N TYR A 391 -5.71 2.14 1.66
CA TYR A 391 -5.85 3.06 0.53
C TYR A 391 -6.85 4.19 0.85
N PRO A 392 -6.87 5.27 0.03
CA PRO A 392 -7.58 6.50 0.38
C PRO A 392 -9.06 6.36 0.75
N ALA A 393 -9.79 5.39 0.18
CA ALA A 393 -11.21 5.15 0.49
C ALA A 393 -11.44 4.32 1.76
N CYS A 394 -10.44 3.53 2.17
CA CYS A 394 -10.45 2.68 3.35
C CYS A 394 -9.07 2.74 4.04
N PRO A 395 -8.67 3.89 4.63
CA PRO A 395 -7.28 4.11 5.03
C PRO A 395 -6.80 3.27 6.20
N GLU A 396 -7.69 2.68 6.99
CA GLU A 396 -7.36 1.93 8.19
C GLU A 396 -6.93 0.47 7.85
N HIS A 397 -5.71 0.11 8.24
CA HIS A 397 -5.06 -1.14 7.84
C HIS A 397 -5.61 -2.39 8.53
N THR A 398 -6.16 -2.27 9.76
CA THR A 398 -6.62 -3.44 10.52
C THR A 398 -7.87 -4.10 9.93
N GLU A 399 -8.56 -3.42 9.00
CA GLU A 399 -9.65 -4.03 8.20
C GLU A 399 -9.15 -5.19 7.29
N LYS A 400 -7.83 -5.30 7.01
CA LYS A 400 -7.28 -6.52 6.39
C LYS A 400 -7.51 -7.75 7.26
N GLY A 401 -7.45 -7.62 8.60
CA GLY A 401 -7.79 -8.70 9.51
C GLY A 401 -9.19 -9.23 9.29
N SER A 402 -10.16 -8.33 9.02
CA SER A 402 -11.53 -8.71 8.69
C SER A 402 -11.63 -9.54 7.40
N ILE A 403 -10.83 -9.20 6.36
CA ILE A 403 -10.72 -10.00 5.13
C ILE A 403 -10.14 -11.38 5.44
N TRP A 404 -9.03 -11.44 6.20
CA TRP A 404 -8.37 -12.70 6.55
C TRP A 404 -9.27 -13.66 7.32
N GLU A 405 -10.04 -13.14 8.27
CA GLU A 405 -10.98 -13.93 9.05
C GLU A 405 -12.18 -14.40 8.22
N LEU A 406 -12.79 -13.52 7.42
CA LEU A 406 -13.95 -13.87 6.57
C LEU A 406 -13.61 -14.95 5.54
N LEU A 407 -12.42 -14.87 4.95
CA LEU A 407 -12.02 -15.76 3.86
C LEU A 407 -11.20 -16.96 4.33
N GLY A 408 -10.64 -16.95 5.54
CA GLY A 408 -9.68 -17.97 5.97
C GLY A 408 -8.39 -17.96 5.15
N VAL A 409 -7.88 -16.78 4.79
CA VAL A 409 -6.83 -16.55 3.79
C VAL A 409 -5.56 -17.35 4.08
N GLU A 410 -5.08 -17.35 5.34
CA GLU A 410 -3.85 -18.03 5.72
C GLU A 410 -3.95 -19.55 5.51
N GLN A 411 -5.07 -20.15 5.92
CA GLN A 411 -5.32 -21.57 5.79
C GLN A 411 -5.55 -22.01 4.34
N ALA A 412 -6.22 -21.15 3.55
CA ALA A 412 -6.61 -21.50 2.20
C ALA A 412 -5.47 -21.35 1.18
N ILE A 413 -4.72 -20.26 1.24
CA ILE A 413 -3.72 -19.92 0.21
C ILE A 413 -2.32 -19.59 0.77
N GLY A 414 -2.13 -19.64 2.10
CA GLY A 414 -0.85 -19.46 2.75
C GLY A 414 -0.36 -18.02 2.87
N MET A 415 -1.17 -17.02 2.48
CA MET A 415 -0.85 -15.61 2.69
C MET A 415 -1.02 -15.24 4.16
N LYS A 416 -0.10 -14.42 4.68
CA LYS A 416 -0.08 -14.00 6.09
C LYS A 416 -0.16 -12.48 6.22
N LEU A 417 -0.65 -12.03 7.38
CA LEU A 417 -0.50 -10.65 7.83
C LEU A 417 0.58 -10.58 8.90
N THR A 418 1.38 -9.54 8.81
CA THR A 418 2.31 -9.18 9.88
C THR A 418 1.57 -8.43 10.99
N GLU A 419 2.24 -8.15 12.12
CA GLU A 419 1.66 -7.37 13.23
C GLU A 419 1.22 -5.95 12.81
N SER A 420 1.82 -5.40 11.75
CA SER A 420 1.44 -4.11 11.17
C SER A 420 0.46 -4.23 10.00
N TYR A 421 -0.15 -5.40 9.80
CA TYR A 421 -1.06 -5.69 8.69
C TYR A 421 -0.44 -5.52 7.30
N ALA A 422 0.88 -5.69 7.17
CA ALA A 422 1.50 -5.91 5.86
C ALA A 422 1.25 -7.36 5.41
N MET A 423 1.01 -7.54 4.11
CA MET A 423 0.78 -8.87 3.53
C MET A 423 2.11 -9.57 3.22
N TRP A 424 2.16 -10.87 3.45
CA TRP A 424 3.23 -11.75 3.00
C TRP A 424 2.64 -12.90 2.18
N PRO A 425 3.19 -13.23 1.00
CA PRO A 425 4.27 -12.54 0.27
C PRO A 425 3.97 -11.09 -0.03
N GLY A 426 5.02 -10.27 -0.33
CA GLY A 426 4.82 -8.84 -0.60
C GLY A 426 4.08 -8.55 -1.90
N ALA A 427 4.26 -9.41 -2.93
CA ALA A 427 3.50 -9.35 -4.16
C ALA A 427 2.06 -9.85 -3.91
N ALA A 428 1.23 -9.02 -3.34
CA ALA A 428 -0.13 -9.36 -2.90
C ALA A 428 -1.08 -8.15 -2.94
N VAL A 429 -2.36 -8.43 -3.20
CA VAL A 429 -3.46 -7.45 -3.18
C VAL A 429 -4.63 -8.04 -2.41
N SER A 430 -5.34 -7.21 -1.62
CA SER A 430 -6.56 -7.61 -0.94
C SER A 430 -7.54 -6.45 -0.84
N GLY A 431 -8.83 -6.72 -0.81
CA GLY A 431 -9.84 -5.67 -0.75
C GLY A 431 -11.27 -6.19 -0.72
N TRP A 432 -12.18 -5.27 -0.95
CA TRP A 432 -13.62 -5.50 -0.99
C TRP A 432 -14.15 -5.36 -2.41
N TYR A 433 -15.26 -6.00 -2.74
CA TYR A 433 -16.00 -5.76 -3.98
C TYR A 433 -17.34 -5.13 -3.69
N PHE A 434 -17.62 -4.00 -4.34
CA PHE A 434 -18.91 -3.32 -4.33
C PHE A 434 -19.49 -3.34 -5.74
N SER A 435 -20.75 -3.77 -5.89
CA SER A 435 -21.40 -3.94 -7.20
C SER A 435 -22.26 -2.76 -7.63
N HIS A 436 -22.57 -1.82 -6.73
CA HIS A 436 -23.47 -0.71 -7.04
C HIS A 436 -22.95 0.13 -8.22
N PRO A 437 -23.78 0.45 -9.25
CA PRO A 437 -23.32 1.16 -10.45
C PRO A 437 -22.82 2.58 -10.17
N GLU A 438 -23.28 3.23 -9.09
CA GLU A 438 -22.79 4.56 -8.69
C GLU A 438 -21.60 4.51 -7.72
N SER A 439 -21.11 3.30 -7.41
CA SER A 439 -19.91 3.20 -6.56
C SER A 439 -18.69 3.77 -7.27
N LYS A 440 -17.89 4.52 -6.53
CA LYS A 440 -16.67 5.16 -7.04
C LYS A 440 -15.63 5.30 -5.95
N TYR A 441 -14.37 5.38 -6.37
CA TYR A 441 -13.27 5.66 -5.46
C TYR A 441 -13.32 7.12 -4.99
N PHE A 442 -12.95 7.32 -3.72
CA PHE A 442 -12.80 8.63 -3.10
C PHE A 442 -11.68 8.57 -2.06
N ALA A 443 -11.23 9.72 -1.60
CA ALA A 443 -10.32 9.80 -0.47
C ALA A 443 -11.09 10.26 0.78
N VAL A 444 -10.96 9.52 1.87
CA VAL A 444 -11.47 9.93 3.19
C VAL A 444 -10.77 11.22 3.63
N ALA A 445 -9.46 11.32 3.35
CA ALA A 445 -8.60 12.43 3.72
C ALA A 445 -8.57 12.65 5.25
N GLN A 446 -8.63 13.90 5.69
CA GLN A 446 -8.58 14.22 7.13
C GLN A 446 -9.90 13.98 7.82
N ILE A 447 -9.84 13.38 9.00
CA ILE A 447 -10.97 13.13 9.91
C ILE A 447 -10.78 13.93 11.21
N GLN A 448 -11.87 14.06 11.97
CA GLN A 448 -11.90 14.81 13.21
C GLN A 448 -11.95 13.86 14.43
N PRO A 449 -11.61 14.33 15.64
CA PRO A 449 -11.60 13.51 16.84
C PRO A 449 -12.93 12.79 17.12
N ASP A 450 -14.06 13.41 16.79
CA ASP A 450 -15.39 12.82 16.96
C ASP A 450 -15.59 11.54 16.13
N GLN A 451 -14.97 11.46 14.95
CA GLN A 451 -14.99 10.22 14.16
C GLN A 451 -14.00 9.16 14.67
N VAL A 452 -12.87 9.59 15.22
CA VAL A 452 -11.91 8.65 15.82
C VAL A 452 -12.52 7.95 17.04
N GLU A 453 -13.20 8.71 17.89
CA GLU A 453 -13.93 8.18 19.06
C GLU A 453 -15.04 7.21 18.61
N ASP A 454 -15.87 7.62 17.65
CA ASP A 454 -16.93 6.79 17.06
C ASP A 454 -16.38 5.51 16.43
N TYR A 455 -15.27 5.61 15.69
CA TYR A 455 -14.62 4.46 15.05
C TYR A 455 -14.05 3.49 16.09
N ALA A 456 -13.33 3.99 17.09
CA ALA A 456 -12.80 3.20 18.19
C ALA A 456 -13.91 2.43 18.91
N GLN A 457 -15.03 3.09 19.20
CA GLN A 457 -16.20 2.48 19.84
C GLN A 457 -16.83 1.39 18.97
N ARG A 458 -17.08 1.67 17.68
CA ARG A 458 -17.67 0.68 16.74
C ARG A 458 -16.79 -0.55 16.57
N LYS A 459 -15.48 -0.35 16.49
CA LYS A 459 -14.52 -1.43 16.27
C LYS A 459 -14.12 -2.17 17.55
N GLY A 460 -14.44 -1.62 18.71
CA GLY A 460 -14.10 -2.21 20.01
C GLY A 460 -12.60 -2.11 20.35
N MET A 461 -11.91 -1.08 19.82
CA MET A 461 -10.51 -0.79 20.14
C MET A 461 -10.40 0.43 21.05
N THR A 462 -9.25 0.58 21.69
CA THR A 462 -8.97 1.76 22.51
C THR A 462 -8.81 3.00 21.61
N LEU A 463 -9.06 4.20 22.18
CA LEU A 463 -8.84 5.46 21.46
C LEU A 463 -7.39 5.60 20.99
N VAL A 464 -6.43 5.20 21.82
CA VAL A 464 -4.98 5.23 21.50
C VAL A 464 -4.65 4.34 20.31
N GLU A 465 -5.24 3.15 20.23
CA GLU A 465 -5.07 2.26 19.07
C GLU A 465 -5.69 2.86 17.81
N ALA A 466 -6.89 3.43 17.91
CA ALA A 466 -7.54 4.08 16.79
C ALA A 466 -6.73 5.29 16.28
N GLU A 467 -6.23 6.13 17.17
CA GLU A 467 -5.34 7.25 16.83
C GLU A 467 -4.05 6.78 16.16
N ARG A 468 -3.46 5.67 16.63
CA ARG A 468 -2.27 5.07 16.02
C ARG A 468 -2.54 4.66 14.57
N TRP A 469 -3.61 3.92 14.33
CA TRP A 469 -3.92 3.40 12.98
C TRP A 469 -4.45 4.48 12.02
N LEU A 470 -5.08 5.51 12.54
CA LEU A 470 -5.64 6.64 11.79
C LEU A 470 -4.71 7.87 11.76
N GLY A 471 -3.53 7.77 12.37
CA GLY A 471 -2.56 8.87 12.48
C GLY A 471 -2.36 9.69 11.21
N PRO A 472 -2.17 9.07 10.03
CA PRO A 472 -2.04 9.78 8.75
C PRO A 472 -3.26 10.60 8.33
N ASN A 473 -4.44 10.28 8.87
CA ASN A 473 -5.70 10.98 8.62
C ASN A 473 -6.05 12.01 9.71
N LEU A 474 -5.23 12.10 10.77
CA LEU A 474 -5.38 13.09 11.84
C LEU A 474 -4.58 14.37 11.54
N ASN A 475 -5.04 15.50 12.08
CA ASN A 475 -4.35 16.80 11.98
C ASN A 475 -3.23 16.94 13.03
#